data_fd2f93759777dede3329d7b060bd39df
#
_entry.id   fd2f93759777dede3329d7b060bd39df
#
_cell.length_a   1.000
_cell.length_b   1.000
_cell.length_c   1.000
_cell.angle_alpha   90.00
_cell.angle_beta   90.00
_cell.angle_gamma   90.00
#
_symmetry.space_group_name_H-M   'P 1'
#
loop_
_entity.id
_entity.type
_entity.pdbx_description
1 polymer ?
#
loop_
_entity_poly.entity_id
_entity_poly.type
_entity_poly.pdbx_seq_one_letter_code
_entity_poly.pdbx_strand_id
1 'polypeptide(L)'
;MPADTANLPPFRPLPYRGPDIEVRRGENGAVYLKSRSPMGAQPRSIPHALDERAGMHPDRAWLKQRLPTQAGPGQAGLGPWRQVTYGEGAKITRSLAQALLDRGLGADAPLLILSGNSIEHALMSLAAQRISAPATPISQAYSTMSSDFAKLRHAFDAVKPKAIFVQTMDPFRKALATLPLEGVSVISADGSEGSEAFAKLAETPVTGDVDKAMDWIGPDTVGKYLFTSGSTGMPKPAPQSQGQMTAQIAARGGIELPPEDPNEIGMALDWMPWSHISGGNVNFNNVLSLGGTFHIDDGRPMPGLFQTTIANLKEVRPQAFGSAPIAFGMLAEAMEADQELRDAVFSRMKAFIYGGATLSDDLYDRLQRLSIAATGMRIPLLTMYGATETQGVTMTHWIIERVGMVGVPLPGLTLKLAPVGNKMEVRVKGPTVMRGYLNMPEKNAAVFDEEGFYCLGDAARFEDPEHPEKGLVFDGRVTEDFKLDSGTWVSVGTLRPDIVAACAPLVFDAVVCGQDKKFIGALLWPSPAAMAAATQAAGGDVAQAFGSITAQVAEKL
;
A
#
# COMPACT_ATOMS: atom_id res chain seq x y z
N MET A 1 20.58 -18.04 -23.20
CA MET A 1 21.50 -17.12 -23.88
C MET A 1 20.99 -15.73 -23.59
N PRO A 2 21.78 -14.77 -23.12
CA PRO A 2 21.29 -13.40 -23.01
C PRO A 2 20.96 -12.92 -24.42
N ALA A 3 19.70 -12.48 -24.62
CA ALA A 3 19.28 -11.84 -25.84
C ALA A 3 20.16 -10.60 -26.07
N ASP A 4 20.46 -10.34 -27.34
CA ASP A 4 21.25 -9.20 -27.78
C ASP A 4 20.55 -7.89 -27.36
N THR A 5 20.94 -7.33 -26.19
CA THR A 5 20.35 -6.13 -25.61
C THR A 5 20.66 -4.86 -26.41
N ALA A 6 21.57 -4.94 -27.38
CA ALA A 6 22.04 -3.79 -28.17
C ALA A 6 20.96 -3.20 -29.12
N ASN A 7 19.88 -3.92 -29.37
CA ASN A 7 18.81 -3.53 -30.32
C ASN A 7 17.43 -3.27 -29.66
N LEU A 8 17.34 -3.30 -28.33
CA LEU A 8 16.06 -3.05 -27.67
C LEU A 8 15.70 -1.55 -27.64
N PRO A 9 14.42 -1.17 -27.82
CA PRO A 9 13.99 0.21 -27.69
C PRO A 9 14.41 0.83 -26.33
N PRO A 10 14.67 2.14 -26.30
CA PRO A 10 15.08 2.81 -25.06
C PRO A 10 13.95 2.79 -24.02
N PHE A 11 14.29 2.92 -22.74
CA PHE A 11 13.33 3.16 -21.69
C PHE A 11 12.84 4.61 -21.70
N ARG A 12 11.62 4.82 -21.26
CA ARG A 12 11.14 6.15 -20.88
C ARG A 12 12.02 6.72 -19.75
N PRO A 13 12.31 8.04 -19.78
CA PRO A 13 13.08 8.69 -18.72
C PRO A 13 12.34 8.61 -17.38
N LEU A 14 13.08 8.36 -16.31
CA LEU A 14 12.55 8.36 -14.95
C LEU A 14 12.69 9.74 -14.32
N PRO A 15 11.68 10.21 -13.56
CA PRO A 15 11.75 11.48 -12.84
C PRO A 15 12.50 11.33 -11.49
N TYR A 16 13.55 10.50 -11.46
CA TYR A 16 14.31 10.22 -10.24
C TYR A 16 15.81 10.39 -10.45
N ARG A 17 16.49 10.77 -9.38
CA ARG A 17 17.95 10.73 -9.30
C ARG A 17 18.41 9.28 -9.24
N GLY A 18 19.58 8.99 -9.83
CA GLY A 18 20.22 7.68 -9.67
C GLY A 18 20.60 7.41 -8.19
N PRO A 19 20.81 6.14 -7.82
CA PRO A 19 21.21 5.77 -6.46
C PRO A 19 22.62 6.30 -6.15
N ASP A 20 22.79 6.85 -4.93
CA ASP A 20 24.07 7.20 -4.34
C ASP A 20 24.10 6.65 -2.92
N ILE A 21 24.79 5.52 -2.74
CA ILE A 21 24.71 4.69 -1.55
C ILE A 21 26.08 4.57 -0.89
N GLU A 22 26.12 4.88 0.40
CA GLU A 22 27.23 4.55 1.28
C GLU A 22 27.08 3.10 1.76
N VAL A 23 28.16 2.33 1.65
CA VAL A 23 28.24 0.95 2.11
C VAL A 23 29.29 0.86 3.22
N ARG A 24 28.93 0.30 4.37
CA ARG A 24 29.84 0.02 5.47
C ARG A 24 29.71 -1.44 5.91
N ARG A 25 30.81 -2.16 5.98
CA ARG A 25 30.87 -3.53 6.49
C ARG A 25 31.18 -3.51 8.00
N GLY A 26 30.38 -4.24 8.79
CA GLY A 26 30.58 -4.41 10.23
C GLY A 26 31.44 -5.63 10.58
N GLU A 27 31.88 -5.72 11.82
CA GLU A 27 32.79 -6.78 12.30
C GLU A 27 32.14 -8.18 12.27
N ASN A 28 30.83 -8.27 12.46
CA ASN A 28 30.09 -9.54 12.53
C ASN A 28 29.47 -9.94 11.17
N GLY A 29 30.03 -9.50 10.05
CA GLY A 29 29.49 -9.76 8.72
C GLY A 29 28.24 -8.97 8.38
N ALA A 30 27.77 -8.08 9.25
CA ALA A 30 26.69 -7.18 8.96
C ALA A 30 27.12 -6.14 7.90
N VAL A 31 26.19 -5.77 7.02
CA VAL A 31 26.45 -4.73 6.01
C VAL A 31 25.40 -3.63 6.17
N TYR A 32 25.88 -2.40 6.23
CA TYR A 32 25.04 -1.20 6.39
C TYR A 32 24.99 -0.46 5.06
N LEU A 33 23.78 -0.10 4.65
CA LEU A 33 23.51 0.71 3.45
C LEU A 33 22.80 1.99 3.88
N LYS A 34 23.26 3.13 3.35
CA LYS A 34 22.64 4.43 3.62
C LYS A 34 22.67 5.26 2.35
N SER A 35 21.55 5.92 2.04
CA SER A 35 21.53 6.91 0.95
C SER A 35 22.34 8.14 1.35
N ARG A 36 23.19 8.64 0.43
CA ARG A 36 23.89 9.93 0.57
C ARG A 36 23.04 11.11 0.10
N SER A 37 21.97 10.82 -0.65
CA SER A 37 21.04 11.87 -1.04
C SER A 37 20.37 12.48 0.20
N PRO A 38 20.25 13.81 0.28
CA PRO A 38 19.54 14.46 1.37
C PRO A 38 18.04 14.17 1.27
N MET A 39 17.35 14.20 2.39
CA MET A 39 15.89 14.24 2.41
C MET A 39 15.40 15.52 1.75
N GLY A 40 14.26 15.47 1.07
CA GLY A 40 13.55 16.63 0.56
C GLY A 40 12.89 17.46 1.67
N ALA A 41 12.07 18.44 1.29
CA ALA A 41 11.30 19.24 2.24
C ALA A 41 10.34 18.37 3.05
N GLN A 42 10.36 18.55 4.36
CA GLN A 42 9.49 17.81 5.29
C GLN A 42 8.40 18.76 5.82
N PRO A 43 7.11 18.50 5.52
CA PRO A 43 6.02 19.24 6.11
C PRO A 43 6.00 19.09 7.64
N ARG A 44 5.50 20.09 8.36
CA ARG A 44 5.35 20.03 9.83
C ARG A 44 4.43 18.89 10.27
N SER A 45 3.31 18.71 9.55
CA SER A 45 2.38 17.57 9.72
C SER A 45 1.54 17.41 8.45
N ILE A 46 0.76 16.33 8.36
CA ILE A 46 -0.13 16.11 7.20
C ILE A 46 -1.25 17.17 7.12
N PRO A 47 -1.93 17.57 8.22
CA PRO A 47 -2.87 18.69 8.18
C PRO A 47 -2.23 20.03 7.77
N HIS A 48 -0.99 20.33 8.20
CA HIS A 48 -0.28 21.53 7.76
C HIS A 48 0.03 21.48 6.26
N ALA A 49 0.37 20.31 5.72
CA ALA A 49 0.56 20.17 4.27
C ALA A 49 -0.72 20.47 3.49
N LEU A 50 -1.91 20.08 4.00
CA LEU A 50 -3.18 20.46 3.38
C LEU A 50 -3.37 21.98 3.36
N ASP A 51 -3.13 22.65 4.50
CA ASP A 51 -3.32 24.10 4.60
C ASP A 51 -2.34 24.87 3.70
N GLU A 52 -1.09 24.40 3.63
CA GLU A 52 -0.08 24.96 2.72
C GLU A 52 -0.53 24.87 1.25
N ARG A 53 -1.02 23.70 0.82
CA ARG A 53 -1.51 23.51 -0.55
C ARG A 53 -2.80 24.29 -0.82
N ALA A 54 -3.68 24.40 0.16
CA ALA A 54 -4.88 25.22 0.07
C ALA A 54 -4.55 26.71 -0.07
N GLY A 55 -3.51 27.21 0.61
CA GLY A 55 -3.02 28.57 0.46
C GLY A 55 -2.40 28.84 -0.91
N MET A 56 -1.68 27.86 -1.48
CA MET A 56 -1.03 28.00 -2.78
C MET A 56 -2.00 27.81 -3.96
N HIS A 57 -2.91 26.87 -3.85
CA HIS A 57 -3.75 26.39 -4.96
C HIS A 57 -5.19 26.08 -4.50
N PRO A 58 -5.95 27.06 -3.97
CA PRO A 58 -7.26 26.82 -3.33
C PRO A 58 -8.27 26.15 -4.26
N ASP A 59 -8.27 26.49 -5.54
CA ASP A 59 -9.23 26.01 -6.53
C ASP A 59 -8.82 24.71 -7.23
N ARG A 60 -7.60 24.20 -6.96
CA ARG A 60 -7.13 22.96 -7.55
C ARG A 60 -7.88 21.77 -6.95
N ALA A 61 -8.37 20.87 -7.81
CA ALA A 61 -8.98 19.63 -7.35
C ALA A 61 -7.95 18.78 -6.58
N TRP A 62 -8.25 18.48 -5.32
CA TRP A 62 -7.45 17.60 -4.48
C TRP A 62 -7.94 16.15 -4.57
N LEU A 63 -9.23 15.92 -4.29
CA LEU A 63 -9.84 14.60 -4.33
C LEU A 63 -10.91 14.54 -5.41
N LYS A 64 -10.93 13.42 -6.13
CA LYS A 64 -12.01 13.07 -7.05
C LYS A 64 -12.51 11.67 -6.77
N GLN A 65 -13.82 11.48 -6.80
CA GLN A 65 -14.48 10.18 -6.63
C GLN A 65 -15.70 10.09 -7.54
N ARG A 66 -15.94 8.90 -8.12
CA ARG A 66 -17.15 8.67 -8.91
C ARG A 66 -18.39 8.74 -8.06
N LEU A 67 -19.44 9.35 -8.58
CA LEU A 67 -20.78 9.20 -8.02
C LEU A 67 -21.29 7.78 -8.30
N PRO A 68 -22.02 7.16 -7.35
CA PRO A 68 -22.67 5.89 -7.60
C PRO A 68 -23.63 5.97 -8.79
N THR A 69 -23.70 4.92 -9.59
CA THR A 69 -24.74 4.76 -10.62
C THR A 69 -25.71 3.68 -10.18
N GLN A 70 -26.92 3.65 -10.79
CA GLN A 70 -27.89 2.58 -10.54
C GLN A 70 -27.43 1.21 -11.02
N ALA A 71 -26.40 1.18 -11.86
CA ALA A 71 -25.87 -0.03 -12.51
C ALA A 71 -24.91 -0.86 -11.63
N GLY A 72 -24.60 -0.47 -10.41
CA GLY A 72 -23.71 -1.21 -9.50
C GLY A 72 -22.22 -1.19 -9.93
N PRO A 73 -21.30 -1.66 -9.07
CA PRO A 73 -19.88 -1.75 -9.38
C PRO A 73 -19.61 -2.70 -10.54
N GLY A 74 -18.74 -2.27 -11.47
CA GLY A 74 -18.30 -3.12 -12.59
C GLY A 74 -19.21 -3.17 -13.82
N GLN A 75 -20.35 -2.48 -13.81
CA GLN A 75 -21.23 -2.39 -14.98
C GLN A 75 -20.99 -1.10 -15.80
N ALA A 76 -21.24 -1.17 -17.11
CA ALA A 76 -21.05 -0.06 -18.04
C ALA A 76 -21.86 1.16 -17.63
N GLY A 77 -21.19 2.26 -17.32
CA GLY A 77 -21.82 3.51 -16.90
C GLY A 77 -21.22 4.04 -15.59
N LEU A 78 -19.96 4.46 -15.64
CA LEU A 78 -19.37 5.19 -14.51
C LEU A 78 -20.07 6.53 -14.34
N GLY A 79 -20.47 6.85 -13.10
CA GLY A 79 -21.00 8.17 -12.76
C GLY A 79 -19.98 9.28 -12.99
N PRO A 80 -20.42 10.54 -13.01
CA PRO A 80 -19.50 11.67 -13.12
C PRO A 80 -18.59 11.76 -11.88
N TRP A 81 -17.44 12.40 -12.05
CA TRP A 81 -16.56 12.70 -10.93
C TRP A 81 -17.15 13.82 -10.07
N ARG A 82 -17.35 13.57 -8.79
CA ARG A 82 -17.46 14.62 -7.78
C ARG A 82 -16.05 14.96 -7.30
N GLN A 83 -15.83 16.18 -6.86
CA GLN A 83 -14.51 16.61 -6.42
C GLN A 83 -14.59 17.50 -5.18
N VAL A 84 -13.45 17.59 -4.49
CA VAL A 84 -13.18 18.56 -3.44
C VAL A 84 -11.86 19.22 -3.78
N THR A 85 -11.84 20.56 -3.79
CA THR A 85 -10.62 21.35 -3.99
C THR A 85 -9.78 21.40 -2.72
N TYR A 86 -8.53 21.84 -2.80
CA TYR A 86 -7.69 22.04 -1.63
C TYR A 86 -8.29 23.05 -0.65
N GLY A 87 -8.82 24.18 -1.14
CA GLY A 87 -9.46 25.20 -0.32
C GLY A 87 -10.72 24.69 0.38
N GLU A 88 -11.59 23.99 -0.35
CA GLU A 88 -12.77 23.34 0.23
C GLU A 88 -12.37 22.29 1.28
N GLY A 89 -11.39 21.44 0.98
CA GLY A 89 -10.87 20.43 1.89
C GLY A 89 -10.34 21.00 3.19
N ALA A 90 -9.53 22.08 3.11
CA ALA A 90 -9.04 22.80 4.29
C ALA A 90 -10.19 23.38 5.13
N LYS A 91 -11.19 24.01 4.50
CA LYS A 91 -12.36 24.58 5.19
C LYS A 91 -13.18 23.48 5.86
N ILE A 92 -13.56 22.43 5.12
CA ILE A 92 -14.40 21.34 5.64
C ILE A 92 -13.68 20.62 6.79
N THR A 93 -12.39 20.33 6.67
CA THR A 93 -11.64 19.65 7.73
C THR A 93 -11.54 20.48 9.01
N ARG A 94 -11.55 21.82 8.94
CA ARG A 94 -11.61 22.70 10.11
C ARG A 94 -12.96 22.60 10.82
N SER A 95 -14.08 22.64 10.08
CA SER A 95 -15.42 22.49 10.64
C SER A 95 -15.62 21.11 11.29
N LEU A 96 -15.18 20.06 10.61
CA LEU A 96 -15.20 18.70 11.17
C LEU A 96 -14.30 18.58 12.41
N ALA A 97 -13.12 19.20 12.42
CA ALA A 97 -12.23 19.23 13.58
C ALA A 97 -12.90 19.87 14.80
N GLN A 98 -13.62 20.99 14.60
CA GLN A 98 -14.41 21.60 15.67
C GLN A 98 -15.50 20.65 16.17
N ALA A 99 -16.25 20.03 15.26
CA ALA A 99 -17.29 19.09 15.63
C ALA A 99 -16.75 17.89 16.44
N LEU A 100 -15.53 17.43 16.12
CA LEU A 100 -14.86 16.35 16.86
C LEU A 100 -14.35 16.82 18.22
N LEU A 101 -13.80 18.05 18.34
CA LEU A 101 -13.43 18.67 19.62
C LEU A 101 -14.64 18.79 20.55
N ASP A 102 -15.78 19.24 20.04
CA ASP A 102 -17.03 19.39 20.80
C ASP A 102 -17.54 18.03 21.36
N ARG A 103 -17.09 16.92 20.77
CA ARG A 103 -17.37 15.53 21.23
C ARG A 103 -16.26 14.96 22.10
N GLY A 104 -15.24 15.76 22.42
CA GLY A 104 -14.16 15.38 23.30
C GLY A 104 -13.10 14.46 22.63
N LEU A 105 -12.95 14.50 21.31
CA LEU A 105 -11.84 13.82 20.64
C LEU A 105 -10.53 14.62 20.85
N GLY A 106 -9.42 13.90 20.88
CA GLY A 106 -8.08 14.44 21.07
C GLY A 106 -7.05 13.31 21.12
N ALA A 107 -5.88 13.57 21.65
CA ALA A 107 -4.74 12.63 21.63
C ALA A 107 -5.06 11.24 22.22
N ASP A 108 -5.84 11.20 23.30
CA ASP A 108 -6.24 9.96 23.98
C ASP A 108 -7.64 9.45 23.57
N ALA A 109 -8.26 10.10 22.61
CA ALA A 109 -9.63 9.83 22.18
C ALA A 109 -9.70 9.75 20.64
N PRO A 110 -9.29 8.61 20.05
CA PRO A 110 -9.18 8.44 18.60
C PRO A 110 -10.53 8.37 17.88
N LEU A 111 -10.48 8.61 16.56
CA LEU A 111 -11.55 8.34 15.62
C LEU A 111 -11.33 6.97 14.98
N LEU A 112 -12.25 6.02 15.16
CA LEU A 112 -12.26 4.75 14.41
C LEU A 112 -12.96 4.94 13.06
N ILE A 113 -12.36 4.43 11.97
CA ILE A 113 -12.93 4.56 10.63
C ILE A 113 -13.19 3.17 10.05
N LEU A 114 -14.48 2.85 9.88
CA LEU A 114 -15.00 1.60 9.30
C LEU A 114 -15.47 1.84 7.86
N SER A 115 -14.65 2.48 7.04
CA SER A 115 -15.01 2.89 5.69
C SER A 115 -13.96 2.45 4.68
N GLY A 116 -14.38 2.24 3.43
CA GLY A 116 -13.48 2.23 2.29
C GLY A 116 -12.89 3.61 2.03
N ASN A 117 -12.11 3.72 0.96
CA ASN A 117 -11.62 5.00 0.50
C ASN A 117 -12.79 5.86 0.03
N SER A 118 -12.86 7.10 0.50
CA SER A 118 -13.86 8.07 0.06
C SER A 118 -13.42 9.49 0.40
N ILE A 119 -14.05 10.48 -0.22
CA ILE A 119 -13.82 11.88 0.12
C ILE A 119 -14.09 12.12 1.60
N GLU A 120 -15.19 11.60 2.13
CA GLU A 120 -15.57 11.77 3.53
C GLU A 120 -14.57 11.10 4.48
N HIS A 121 -14.05 9.91 4.14
CA HIS A 121 -12.99 9.25 4.90
C HIS A 121 -11.74 10.14 5.00
N ALA A 122 -11.29 10.69 3.87
CA ALA A 122 -10.14 11.58 3.85
C ALA A 122 -10.34 12.81 4.74
N LEU A 123 -11.48 13.47 4.60
CA LEU A 123 -11.82 14.67 5.35
C LEU A 123 -11.93 14.38 6.86
N MET A 124 -12.60 13.29 7.26
CA MET A 124 -12.70 12.87 8.66
C MET A 124 -11.33 12.52 9.25
N SER A 125 -10.50 11.80 8.49
CA SER A 125 -9.15 11.42 8.92
C SER A 125 -8.26 12.65 9.17
N LEU A 126 -8.30 13.65 8.27
CA LEU A 126 -7.51 14.87 8.44
C LEU A 126 -8.09 15.80 9.50
N ALA A 127 -9.42 15.85 9.66
CA ALA A 127 -10.06 16.60 10.73
C ALA A 127 -9.64 16.07 12.11
N ALA A 128 -9.65 14.74 12.31
CA ALA A 128 -9.16 14.13 13.55
C ALA A 128 -7.68 14.48 13.80
N GLN A 129 -6.83 14.35 12.79
CA GLN A 129 -5.41 14.67 12.91
C GLN A 129 -5.16 16.15 13.23
N ARG A 130 -6.01 17.10 12.81
CA ARG A 130 -5.91 18.53 13.15
C ARG A 130 -5.98 18.79 14.64
N ILE A 131 -6.68 17.97 15.38
CA ILE A 131 -6.88 18.08 16.82
C ILE A 131 -6.07 17.04 17.60
N SER A 132 -5.03 16.50 16.99
CA SER A 132 -4.18 15.44 17.55
C SER A 132 -4.91 14.14 17.87
N ALA A 133 -6.17 13.96 17.45
CA ALA A 133 -6.89 12.71 17.60
C ALA A 133 -6.40 11.70 16.53
N PRO A 134 -5.89 10.52 16.92
CA PRO A 134 -5.45 9.54 15.96
C PRO A 134 -6.61 9.03 15.09
N ALA A 135 -6.50 9.14 13.77
CA ALA A 135 -7.41 8.48 12.85
C ALA A 135 -7.04 6.99 12.76
N THR A 136 -8.02 6.12 12.93
CA THR A 136 -7.81 4.67 13.00
C THR A 136 -8.61 3.96 11.91
N PRO A 137 -8.18 4.00 10.65
CA PRO A 137 -8.82 3.24 9.58
C PRO A 137 -8.48 1.76 9.72
N ILE A 138 -9.51 0.91 9.76
CA ILE A 138 -9.35 -0.54 9.81
C ILE A 138 -9.96 -1.22 8.59
N SER A 139 -9.51 -2.44 8.31
CA SER A 139 -10.01 -3.22 7.18
C SER A 139 -11.53 -3.40 7.25
N GLN A 140 -12.23 -3.03 6.18
CA GLN A 140 -13.69 -3.26 6.07
C GLN A 140 -14.05 -4.73 6.27
N ALA A 141 -13.16 -5.66 5.87
CA ALA A 141 -13.39 -7.09 6.02
C ALA A 141 -13.63 -7.51 7.49
N TYR A 142 -13.11 -6.78 8.47
CA TYR A 142 -13.36 -7.06 9.89
C TYR A 142 -14.82 -6.82 10.30
N SER A 143 -15.56 -6.02 9.53
CA SER A 143 -16.95 -5.67 9.78
C SER A 143 -17.93 -6.30 8.78
N THR A 144 -17.53 -6.42 7.50
CA THR A 144 -18.47 -6.82 6.42
C THR A 144 -18.32 -8.27 5.98
N MET A 145 -17.16 -8.89 6.23
CA MET A 145 -16.86 -10.28 5.84
C MET A 145 -16.67 -11.22 7.04
N SER A 146 -16.61 -10.68 8.25
CA SER A 146 -16.46 -11.47 9.49
C SER A 146 -17.82 -11.90 10.02
N SER A 147 -17.93 -13.13 10.51
CA SER A 147 -19.12 -13.62 11.19
C SER A 147 -19.08 -13.41 12.71
N ASP A 148 -17.88 -13.38 13.28
CA ASP A 148 -17.66 -13.26 14.73
C ASP A 148 -17.21 -11.87 15.18
N PHE A 149 -16.82 -11.00 14.25
CA PHE A 149 -16.30 -9.63 14.49
C PHE A 149 -15.16 -9.54 15.51
N ALA A 150 -14.43 -10.64 15.77
CA ALA A 150 -13.41 -10.69 16.81
C ALA A 150 -12.28 -9.68 16.57
N LYS A 151 -11.83 -9.52 15.31
CA LYS A 151 -10.79 -8.54 14.95
C LYS A 151 -11.27 -7.10 15.10
N LEU A 152 -12.55 -6.83 14.82
CA LEU A 152 -13.14 -5.50 15.03
C LEU A 152 -13.19 -5.15 16.52
N ARG A 153 -13.74 -6.05 17.37
CA ARG A 153 -13.76 -5.84 18.83
C ARG A 153 -12.36 -5.62 19.39
N HIS A 154 -11.41 -6.46 18.97
CA HIS A 154 -10.01 -6.31 19.39
C HIS A 154 -9.43 -4.94 19.02
N ALA A 155 -9.68 -4.46 17.79
CA ALA A 155 -9.22 -3.14 17.38
C ALA A 155 -9.90 -2.01 18.18
N PHE A 156 -11.21 -2.13 18.42
CA PHE A 156 -11.97 -1.18 19.24
C PHE A 156 -11.42 -1.11 20.68
N ASP A 157 -11.22 -2.27 21.31
CA ASP A 157 -10.71 -2.36 22.69
C ASP A 157 -9.28 -1.84 22.82
N ALA A 158 -8.46 -2.05 21.77
CA ALA A 158 -7.07 -1.61 21.76
C ALA A 158 -6.93 -0.08 21.72
N VAL A 159 -7.79 0.61 20.94
CA VAL A 159 -7.68 2.07 20.77
C VAL A 159 -8.72 2.87 21.52
N LYS A 160 -9.82 2.25 21.98
CA LYS A 160 -10.90 2.88 22.77
C LYS A 160 -11.41 4.18 22.11
N PRO A 161 -11.98 4.11 20.91
CA PRO A 161 -12.35 5.30 20.16
C PRO A 161 -13.49 6.07 20.85
N LYS A 162 -13.48 7.39 20.69
CA LYS A 162 -14.55 8.28 21.15
C LYS A 162 -15.61 8.54 20.07
N ALA A 163 -15.25 8.31 18.80
CA ALA A 163 -16.19 8.34 17.69
C ALA A 163 -15.84 7.25 16.65
N ILE A 164 -16.86 6.83 15.90
CA ILE A 164 -16.75 5.90 14.77
C ILE A 164 -17.31 6.60 13.53
N PHE A 165 -16.56 6.55 12.42
CA PHE A 165 -17.04 6.99 11.12
C PHE A 165 -17.30 5.78 10.21
N VAL A 166 -18.44 5.76 9.54
CA VAL A 166 -18.81 4.80 8.48
C VAL A 166 -19.26 5.55 7.21
N GLN A 167 -19.00 4.98 6.04
CA GLN A 167 -19.50 5.58 4.80
C GLN A 167 -21.03 5.48 4.69
N THR A 168 -21.56 4.31 4.99
CA THR A 168 -23.01 4.02 5.06
C THR A 168 -23.26 3.10 6.24
N MET A 169 -24.44 3.20 6.86
CA MET A 169 -24.74 2.41 8.07
C MET A 169 -25.02 0.93 7.80
N ASP A 170 -25.75 0.62 6.71
CA ASP A 170 -26.30 -0.72 6.51
C ASP A 170 -25.27 -1.86 6.52
N PRO A 171 -24.12 -1.78 5.82
CA PRO A 171 -23.14 -2.85 5.83
C PRO A 171 -22.50 -3.09 7.21
N PHE A 172 -22.53 -2.08 8.10
CA PHE A 172 -21.84 -2.10 9.39
C PHE A 172 -22.76 -2.29 10.60
N ARG A 173 -24.11 -2.23 10.44
CA ARG A 173 -25.06 -2.33 11.56
C ARG A 173 -24.84 -3.56 12.44
N LYS A 174 -24.64 -4.74 11.84
CA LYS A 174 -24.41 -5.98 12.61
C LYS A 174 -23.11 -5.91 13.40
N ALA A 175 -22.05 -5.37 12.79
CA ALA A 175 -20.76 -5.21 13.43
C ALA A 175 -20.81 -4.19 14.57
N LEU A 176 -21.43 -3.03 14.34
CA LEU A 176 -21.59 -1.98 15.34
C LEU A 176 -22.41 -2.46 16.56
N ALA A 177 -23.45 -3.27 16.35
CA ALA A 177 -24.25 -3.84 17.44
C ALA A 177 -23.46 -4.75 18.40
N THR A 178 -22.23 -5.18 18.03
CA THR A 178 -21.35 -5.99 18.90
C THR A 178 -20.38 -5.17 19.73
N LEU A 179 -20.37 -3.85 19.57
CA LEU A 179 -19.44 -2.93 20.24
C LEU A 179 -20.13 -2.21 21.41
N PRO A 180 -19.38 -1.90 22.49
CA PRO A 180 -19.89 -1.10 23.60
C PRO A 180 -19.90 0.39 23.22
N LEU A 181 -20.99 0.85 22.59
CA LEU A 181 -21.09 2.21 22.01
C LEU A 181 -21.55 3.28 23.02
N GLU A 182 -21.67 2.98 24.30
CA GLU A 182 -22.02 3.99 25.30
C GLU A 182 -20.98 5.12 25.34
N GLY A 183 -21.42 6.35 25.10
CA GLY A 183 -20.56 7.53 25.04
C GLY A 183 -19.64 7.59 23.79
N VAL A 184 -19.91 6.78 22.75
CA VAL A 184 -19.23 6.81 21.46
C VAL A 184 -20.16 7.37 20.39
N SER A 185 -19.76 8.45 19.72
CA SER A 185 -20.52 9.02 18.59
C SER A 185 -20.36 8.16 17.34
N VAL A 186 -21.47 7.82 16.70
CA VAL A 186 -21.44 7.17 15.37
C VAL A 186 -21.81 8.20 14.32
N ILE A 187 -20.92 8.39 13.35
CA ILE A 187 -21.05 9.39 12.27
C ILE A 187 -21.09 8.63 10.94
N SER A 188 -22.04 8.98 10.07
CA SER A 188 -22.12 8.39 8.73
C SER A 188 -22.15 9.45 7.63
N ALA A 189 -21.61 9.10 6.45
CA ALA A 189 -21.68 10.00 5.30
C ALA A 189 -23.09 10.14 4.75
N ASP A 190 -23.91 9.09 4.84
CA ASP A 190 -25.28 9.04 4.34
C ASP A 190 -26.32 9.61 5.32
N GLY A 191 -25.96 9.88 6.58
CA GLY A 191 -26.87 10.40 7.61
C GLY A 191 -27.97 9.43 8.00
N SER A 192 -27.79 8.13 7.81
CA SER A 192 -28.76 7.09 8.13
C SER A 192 -29.12 7.05 9.61
N GLU A 193 -30.31 6.53 9.93
CA GLU A 193 -30.80 6.36 11.30
C GLU A 193 -29.78 5.61 12.20
N GLY A 194 -29.60 6.14 13.39
CA GLY A 194 -28.62 5.65 14.37
C GLY A 194 -27.23 6.27 14.23
N SER A 195 -27.07 7.29 13.39
CA SER A 195 -25.81 8.03 13.22
C SER A 195 -26.04 9.52 13.10
N GLU A 196 -24.98 10.29 13.35
CA GLU A 196 -24.93 11.72 13.05
C GLU A 196 -24.48 11.91 11.58
N ALA A 197 -25.15 12.83 10.87
CA ALA A 197 -24.84 13.08 9.47
C ALA A 197 -23.52 13.85 9.32
N PHE A 198 -22.59 13.34 8.52
CA PHE A 198 -21.35 14.01 8.15
C PHE A 198 -21.57 15.44 7.64
N ALA A 199 -22.56 15.63 6.78
CA ALA A 199 -22.89 16.94 6.21
C ALA A 199 -23.18 18.00 7.29
N LYS A 200 -23.89 17.62 8.36
CA LYS A 200 -24.17 18.51 9.49
C LYS A 200 -22.89 18.87 10.25
N LEU A 201 -22.00 17.91 10.46
CA LEU A 201 -20.72 18.16 11.13
C LEU A 201 -19.82 19.08 10.29
N ALA A 202 -19.86 18.95 8.99
CA ALA A 202 -19.08 19.77 8.05
C ALA A 202 -19.51 21.28 8.04
N GLU A 203 -20.67 21.60 8.63
CA GLU A 203 -21.18 22.97 8.78
C GLU A 203 -20.92 23.55 10.18
N THR A 204 -20.24 22.83 11.08
CA THR A 204 -19.95 23.30 12.44
C THR A 204 -19.14 24.59 12.40
N PRO A 205 -19.59 25.65 13.09
CA PRO A 205 -18.83 26.90 13.18
C PRO A 205 -17.47 26.68 13.85
N VAL A 206 -16.40 27.14 13.22
CA VAL A 206 -15.03 27.00 13.72
C VAL A 206 -14.71 28.05 14.76
N THR A 207 -14.14 27.65 15.87
CA THR A 207 -13.59 28.55 16.90
C THR A 207 -12.06 28.55 16.85
N GLY A 208 -11.43 29.43 17.65
CA GLY A 208 -9.96 29.48 17.79
C GLY A 208 -9.34 28.22 18.43
N ASP A 209 -10.15 27.27 18.93
CA ASP A 209 -9.64 26.08 19.59
C ASP A 209 -9.07 25.07 18.57
N VAL A 210 -9.60 25.06 17.34
CA VAL A 210 -9.01 24.26 16.25
C VAL A 210 -7.59 24.74 15.90
N ASP A 211 -7.36 26.06 15.89
CA ASP A 211 -6.04 26.62 15.60
C ASP A 211 -5.07 26.35 16.76
N LYS A 212 -5.51 26.52 18.00
CA LYS A 212 -4.72 26.12 19.18
C LYS A 212 -4.33 24.64 19.15
N ALA A 213 -5.28 23.74 18.85
CA ALA A 213 -5.01 22.30 18.75
C ALA A 213 -4.00 22.01 17.63
N MET A 214 -4.12 22.69 16.50
CA MET A 214 -3.18 22.58 15.38
C MET A 214 -1.76 23.02 15.73
N ASP A 215 -1.61 24.07 16.55
CA ASP A 215 -0.32 24.59 17.02
C ASP A 215 0.42 23.59 17.93
N TRP A 216 -0.30 22.71 18.63
CA TRP A 216 0.29 21.67 19.48
C TRP A 216 0.82 20.47 18.70
N ILE A 217 0.52 20.33 17.39
CA ILE A 217 1.00 19.20 16.59
C ILE A 217 2.52 19.27 16.45
N GLY A 218 3.19 18.28 17.00
CA GLY A 218 4.62 18.04 16.85
C GLY A 218 4.95 16.75 16.10
N PRO A 219 6.24 16.48 15.88
CA PRO A 219 6.67 15.26 15.15
C PRO A 219 6.28 13.97 15.86
N ASP A 220 6.14 13.99 17.17
CA ASP A 220 5.79 12.83 17.99
C ASP A 220 4.27 12.63 18.15
N THR A 221 3.46 13.60 17.73
CA THR A 221 2.00 13.51 17.76
C THR A 221 1.55 12.33 16.89
N VAL A 222 0.83 11.37 17.46
CA VAL A 222 0.27 10.24 16.73
C VAL A 222 -0.88 10.73 15.86
N GLY A 223 -0.72 10.60 14.54
CA GLY A 223 -1.76 10.99 13.58
C GLY A 223 -2.67 9.84 13.20
N LYS A 224 -2.15 8.59 13.21
CA LYS A 224 -2.93 7.40 12.86
C LYS A 224 -2.55 6.20 13.72
N TYR A 225 -3.49 5.26 13.88
CA TYR A 225 -3.20 3.88 14.23
C TYR A 225 -3.50 3.00 13.01
N LEU A 226 -2.50 2.28 12.51
CA LEU A 226 -2.70 1.25 11.48
C LEU A 226 -2.55 -0.13 12.11
N PHE A 227 -3.42 -1.06 11.72
CA PHE A 227 -3.39 -2.42 12.25
C PHE A 227 -2.66 -3.37 11.31
N THR A 228 -1.61 -4.04 11.83
CA THR A 228 -0.86 -5.02 11.06
C THR A 228 -1.46 -6.41 11.25
N SER A 229 -1.64 -7.14 10.15
CA SER A 229 -1.95 -8.56 10.20
C SER A 229 -0.68 -9.32 10.61
N GLY A 230 -0.51 -9.61 11.89
CA GLY A 230 0.52 -10.56 12.31
C GLY A 230 0.26 -11.93 11.71
N SER A 231 1.31 -12.64 11.30
CA SER A 231 1.22 -13.97 10.67
C SER A 231 0.51 -15.03 11.52
N THR A 232 0.29 -14.80 12.80
CA THR A 232 -0.21 -15.80 13.75
C THR A 232 -1.18 -15.26 14.82
N GLY A 233 -1.80 -14.09 14.66
CA GLY A 233 -2.57 -13.54 15.77
C GLY A 233 -3.51 -12.38 15.43
N MET A 234 -4.05 -11.76 16.49
CA MET A 234 -4.86 -10.56 16.38
C MET A 234 -4.05 -9.38 15.82
N PRO A 235 -4.68 -8.49 15.06
CA PRO A 235 -4.00 -7.32 14.49
C PRO A 235 -3.38 -6.42 15.56
N LYS A 236 -2.16 -5.95 15.33
CA LYS A 236 -1.43 -5.10 16.28
C LYS A 236 -1.54 -3.63 15.88
N PRO A 237 -1.90 -2.72 16.80
CA PRO A 237 -1.94 -1.29 16.50
C PRO A 237 -0.54 -0.70 16.42
N ALA A 238 -0.14 -0.24 15.25
CA ALA A 238 1.11 0.44 14.98
C ALA A 238 0.86 1.96 14.89
N PRO A 239 1.31 2.75 15.88
CA PRO A 239 1.21 4.19 15.84
C PRO A 239 2.00 4.77 14.67
N GLN A 240 1.42 5.74 13.99
CA GLN A 240 2.02 6.53 12.92
C GLN A 240 2.08 7.98 13.37
N SER A 241 3.25 8.46 13.78
CA SER A 241 3.38 9.85 14.18
C SER A 241 3.41 10.79 12.97
N GLN A 242 3.11 12.07 13.20
CA GLN A 242 3.18 13.09 12.16
C GLN A 242 4.60 13.19 11.58
N GLY A 243 5.62 13.13 12.43
CA GLY A 243 7.02 13.11 12.01
C GLY A 243 7.38 11.93 11.11
N GLN A 244 6.88 10.72 11.42
CA GLN A 244 7.09 9.54 10.59
C GLN A 244 6.45 9.69 9.21
N MET A 245 5.19 10.13 9.16
CA MET A 245 4.44 10.29 7.93
C MET A 245 5.06 11.38 7.03
N THR A 246 5.49 12.50 7.60
CA THR A 246 6.13 13.58 6.84
C THR A 246 7.58 13.26 6.48
N ALA A 247 8.30 12.46 7.29
CA ALA A 247 9.62 11.97 6.93
C ALA A 247 9.59 11.05 5.70
N GLN A 248 8.51 10.25 5.53
CA GLN A 248 8.32 9.45 4.32
C GLN A 248 8.19 10.31 3.07
N ILE A 249 7.45 11.41 3.16
CA ILE A 249 7.33 12.40 2.06
C ILE A 249 8.72 12.98 1.74
N ALA A 250 9.45 13.42 2.75
CA ALA A 250 10.78 14.00 2.58
C ALA A 250 11.81 12.99 2.05
N ALA A 251 11.75 11.73 2.50
CA ALA A 251 12.61 10.66 2.01
C ALA A 251 12.40 10.44 0.50
N ARG A 252 11.13 10.36 0.06
CA ARG A 252 10.80 10.24 -1.35
C ARG A 252 11.19 11.48 -2.15
N GLY A 253 10.88 12.67 -1.65
CA GLY A 253 11.24 13.94 -2.28
C GLY A 253 12.76 14.11 -2.49
N GLY A 254 13.60 13.45 -1.68
CA GLY A 254 15.05 13.47 -1.83
C GLY A 254 15.58 12.76 -3.09
N ILE A 255 14.81 11.83 -3.65
CA ILE A 255 15.16 11.12 -4.89
C ILE A 255 14.42 11.65 -6.11
N GLU A 256 13.35 12.43 -5.95
CA GLU A 256 12.57 12.96 -7.06
C GLU A 256 13.32 14.12 -7.76
N LEU A 257 13.21 14.17 -9.09
CA LEU A 257 13.64 15.31 -9.88
C LEU A 257 12.49 16.32 -9.96
N PRO A 258 12.77 17.62 -10.04
CA PRO A 258 11.73 18.60 -10.34
C PRO A 258 10.99 18.23 -11.62
N PRO A 259 9.67 18.46 -11.71
CA PRO A 259 8.93 18.25 -12.94
C PRO A 259 9.48 19.15 -14.06
N GLU A 260 9.49 18.66 -15.30
CA GLU A 260 9.92 19.43 -16.48
C GLU A 260 9.02 20.65 -16.70
N ASP A 261 7.72 20.49 -16.50
CA ASP A 261 6.75 21.59 -16.46
C ASP A 261 6.30 21.81 -15.00
N PRO A 262 6.66 22.95 -14.37
CA PRO A 262 6.22 23.27 -13.02
C PRO A 262 4.70 23.36 -12.85
N ASN A 263 3.97 23.53 -13.95
CA ASN A 263 2.51 23.57 -13.96
C ASN A 263 1.88 22.17 -14.15
N GLU A 264 2.69 21.15 -14.45
CA GLU A 264 2.18 19.78 -14.56
C GLU A 264 1.61 19.31 -13.23
N ILE A 265 0.30 19.09 -13.20
CA ILE A 265 -0.39 18.56 -12.02
C ILE A 265 -0.22 17.04 -12.01
N GLY A 266 0.42 16.52 -10.96
CA GLY A 266 0.48 15.10 -10.71
C GLY A 266 -0.91 14.53 -10.51
N MET A 267 -1.25 13.45 -11.24
CA MET A 267 -2.51 12.74 -11.09
C MET A 267 -2.24 11.32 -10.62
N ALA A 268 -2.88 10.94 -9.53
CA ALA A 268 -2.91 9.56 -9.05
C ALA A 268 -4.30 8.96 -9.26
N LEU A 269 -4.32 7.68 -9.60
CA LEU A 269 -5.50 6.82 -9.58
C LEU A 269 -5.15 5.63 -8.70
N ASP A 270 -5.84 5.45 -7.58
CA ASP A 270 -5.47 4.42 -6.60
C ASP A 270 -6.70 3.84 -5.89
N TRP A 271 -6.74 2.52 -5.80
CA TRP A 271 -7.75 1.72 -5.10
C TRP A 271 -7.23 1.17 -3.77
N MET A 272 -5.92 1.24 -3.50
CA MET A 272 -5.32 0.61 -2.33
C MET A 272 -5.94 1.12 -1.04
N PRO A 273 -6.35 0.22 -0.13
CA PRO A 273 -7.06 0.60 1.09
C PRO A 273 -6.26 1.58 1.95
N TRP A 274 -6.90 2.63 2.44
CA TRP A 274 -6.26 3.59 3.34
C TRP A 274 -6.08 3.07 4.77
N SER A 275 -6.64 1.92 5.08
CA SER A 275 -6.28 1.13 6.26
C SER A 275 -4.93 0.41 6.14
N HIS A 276 -4.31 0.45 4.97
CA HIS A 276 -2.98 -0.09 4.70
C HIS A 276 -1.96 1.02 4.48
N ILE A 277 -0.71 0.78 4.89
CA ILE A 277 0.37 1.79 4.87
C ILE A 277 0.64 2.36 3.47
N SER A 278 0.62 1.52 2.42
CA SER A 278 0.90 1.96 1.05
C SER A 278 -0.16 2.94 0.54
N GLY A 279 -1.45 2.60 0.63
CA GLY A 279 -2.53 3.48 0.20
C GLY A 279 -2.70 4.70 1.10
N GLY A 280 -2.82 4.48 2.43
CA GLY A 280 -3.21 5.50 3.39
C GLY A 280 -2.11 6.48 3.80
N ASN A 281 -0.84 6.09 3.73
CA ASN A 281 0.27 6.98 4.07
C ASN A 281 1.15 7.26 2.86
N VAL A 282 1.74 6.22 2.24
CA VAL A 282 2.75 6.42 1.20
C VAL A 282 2.17 7.15 -0.01
N ASN A 283 1.05 6.67 -0.58
CA ASN A 283 0.48 7.27 -1.78
C ASN A 283 -0.34 8.52 -1.45
N PHE A 284 -1.29 8.42 -0.53
CA PHE A 284 -2.20 9.50 -0.20
C PHE A 284 -1.48 10.77 0.28
N ASN A 285 -0.59 10.63 1.27
CA ASN A 285 0.12 11.78 1.83
C ASN A 285 1.12 12.38 0.83
N ASN A 286 1.74 11.56 -0.04
CA ASN A 286 2.64 12.07 -1.07
C ASN A 286 1.90 12.94 -2.09
N VAL A 287 0.76 12.47 -2.62
CA VAL A 287 -0.05 13.23 -3.58
C VAL A 287 -0.55 14.54 -2.96
N LEU A 288 -1.04 14.50 -1.71
CA LEU A 288 -1.47 15.69 -0.98
C LEU A 288 -0.31 16.69 -0.85
N SER A 289 0.87 16.22 -0.40
CA SER A 289 2.04 17.07 -0.18
C SER A 289 2.58 17.70 -1.46
N LEU A 290 2.47 17.01 -2.60
CA LEU A 290 2.88 17.53 -3.91
C LEU A 290 1.83 18.48 -4.53
N GLY A 291 0.66 18.63 -3.95
CA GLY A 291 -0.44 19.42 -4.52
C GLY A 291 -1.08 18.77 -5.75
N GLY A 292 -0.99 17.45 -5.87
CA GLY A 292 -1.58 16.67 -6.95
C GLY A 292 -3.07 16.42 -6.79
N THR A 293 -3.69 15.81 -7.81
CA THR A 293 -5.08 15.34 -7.77
C THR A 293 -5.13 13.84 -7.55
N PHE A 294 -5.80 13.41 -6.50
CA PHE A 294 -6.00 12.00 -6.16
C PHE A 294 -7.39 11.55 -6.63
N HIS A 295 -7.41 10.64 -7.60
CA HIS A 295 -8.64 9.99 -8.06
C HIS A 295 -8.82 8.70 -7.24
N ILE A 296 -9.88 8.65 -6.43
CA ILE A 296 -10.26 7.47 -5.66
C ILE A 296 -10.86 6.46 -6.64
N ASP A 297 -10.20 5.32 -6.78
CA ASP A 297 -10.66 4.25 -7.65
C ASP A 297 -11.50 3.24 -6.86
N ASP A 298 -12.77 3.11 -7.24
CA ASP A 298 -13.67 2.11 -6.67
C ASP A 298 -13.46 0.72 -7.30
N GLY A 299 -12.61 0.63 -8.34
CA GLY A 299 -12.17 -0.62 -8.94
C GLY A 299 -11.23 -1.39 -8.03
N ARG A 300 -11.10 -2.69 -8.28
CA ARG A 300 -10.18 -3.58 -7.57
C ARG A 300 -9.70 -4.68 -8.51
N PRO A 301 -8.50 -5.28 -8.31
CA PRO A 301 -8.03 -6.38 -9.12
C PRO A 301 -8.76 -7.69 -8.78
N MET A 302 -10.05 -7.68 -9.02
CA MET A 302 -10.98 -8.80 -8.83
C MET A 302 -11.92 -8.88 -10.04
N PRO A 303 -12.34 -10.09 -10.43
CA PRO A 303 -13.34 -10.27 -11.50
C PRO A 303 -14.59 -9.40 -11.29
N GLY A 304 -15.02 -8.70 -12.33
CA GLY A 304 -16.19 -7.83 -12.31
C GLY A 304 -15.95 -6.43 -11.71
N LEU A 305 -14.90 -6.21 -10.91
CA LEU A 305 -14.60 -4.91 -10.32
C LEU A 305 -13.48 -4.17 -11.07
N PHE A 306 -12.55 -4.89 -11.70
CA PHE A 306 -11.40 -4.29 -12.37
C PHE A 306 -11.79 -3.46 -13.60
N GLN A 307 -12.96 -3.69 -14.19
CA GLN A 307 -13.50 -2.90 -15.30
C GLN A 307 -13.64 -1.41 -14.94
N THR A 308 -13.94 -1.10 -13.69
CA THR A 308 -13.97 0.29 -13.18
C THR A 308 -12.57 0.92 -13.24
N THR A 309 -11.53 0.21 -12.79
CA THR A 309 -10.13 0.66 -12.90
C THR A 309 -9.72 0.89 -14.36
N ILE A 310 -10.07 -0.03 -15.26
CA ILE A 310 -9.79 0.09 -16.70
C ILE A 310 -10.41 1.37 -17.28
N ALA A 311 -11.68 1.60 -17.00
CA ALA A 311 -12.38 2.79 -17.50
C ALA A 311 -11.80 4.08 -16.89
N ASN A 312 -11.44 4.06 -15.61
CA ASN A 312 -10.78 5.18 -14.96
C ASN A 312 -9.38 5.45 -15.54
N LEU A 313 -8.60 4.42 -15.85
CA LEU A 313 -7.28 4.57 -16.50
C LEU A 313 -7.38 5.22 -17.88
N LYS A 314 -8.37 4.86 -18.68
CA LYS A 314 -8.63 5.48 -19.99
C LYS A 314 -8.87 6.99 -19.89
N GLU A 315 -9.59 7.42 -18.86
CA GLU A 315 -9.97 8.83 -18.67
C GLU A 315 -8.89 9.65 -17.97
N VAL A 316 -8.37 9.15 -16.81
CA VAL A 316 -7.44 9.88 -15.95
C VAL A 316 -6.04 9.96 -16.55
N ARG A 317 -5.55 8.88 -17.17
CA ARG A 317 -4.21 8.78 -17.79
C ARG A 317 -3.11 9.25 -16.84
N PRO A 318 -2.92 8.59 -15.69
CA PRO A 318 -1.94 9.01 -14.68
C PRO A 318 -0.50 8.87 -15.20
N GLN A 319 0.43 9.64 -14.63
CA GLN A 319 1.86 9.55 -14.96
C GLN A 319 2.55 8.36 -14.31
N ALA A 320 2.00 7.86 -13.20
CA ALA A 320 2.44 6.62 -12.56
C ALA A 320 1.21 5.81 -12.11
N PHE A 321 1.33 4.51 -12.16
CA PHE A 321 0.30 3.61 -11.62
C PHE A 321 0.98 2.59 -10.71
N GLY A 322 0.55 2.60 -9.44
CA GLY A 322 1.06 1.71 -8.40
C GLY A 322 0.04 0.63 -8.04
N SER A 323 0.45 -0.65 -8.02
CA SER A 323 -0.47 -1.72 -7.62
C SER A 323 0.27 -3.02 -7.24
N ALA A 324 -0.49 -4.03 -6.84
CA ALA A 324 0.00 -5.39 -6.69
C ALA A 324 0.15 -6.08 -8.07
N PRO A 325 1.03 -7.09 -8.20
CA PRO A 325 1.26 -7.81 -9.48
C PRO A 325 0.01 -8.34 -10.16
N ILE A 326 -0.98 -8.81 -9.39
CA ILE A 326 -2.25 -9.31 -9.95
C ILE A 326 -2.99 -8.24 -10.79
N ALA A 327 -2.96 -6.98 -10.36
CA ALA A 327 -3.58 -5.89 -11.12
C ALA A 327 -2.86 -5.65 -12.45
N PHE A 328 -1.55 -5.76 -12.48
CA PHE A 328 -0.77 -5.64 -13.71
C PHE A 328 -1.02 -6.80 -14.69
N GLY A 329 -1.25 -8.02 -14.18
CA GLY A 329 -1.67 -9.16 -15.00
C GLY A 329 -3.02 -8.91 -15.68
N MET A 330 -4.02 -8.48 -14.91
CA MET A 330 -5.35 -8.12 -15.44
C MET A 330 -5.29 -6.92 -16.40
N LEU A 331 -4.44 -5.93 -16.10
CA LEU A 331 -4.25 -4.77 -16.97
C LEU A 331 -3.58 -5.15 -18.30
N ALA A 332 -2.56 -6.02 -18.26
CA ALA A 332 -1.89 -6.51 -19.45
C ALA A 332 -2.88 -7.25 -20.38
N GLU A 333 -3.68 -8.17 -19.82
CA GLU A 333 -4.72 -8.89 -20.55
C GLU A 333 -5.74 -7.93 -21.20
N ALA A 334 -6.20 -6.92 -20.46
CA ALA A 334 -7.13 -5.93 -20.97
C ALA A 334 -6.51 -5.06 -22.09
N MET A 335 -5.23 -4.67 -21.98
CA MET A 335 -4.53 -3.89 -23.02
C MET A 335 -4.17 -4.71 -24.26
N GLU A 336 -4.02 -6.02 -24.13
CA GLU A 336 -3.84 -6.94 -25.26
C GLU A 336 -5.13 -7.05 -26.09
N ALA A 337 -6.29 -6.97 -25.44
CA ALA A 337 -7.61 -7.04 -26.08
C ALA A 337 -8.13 -5.68 -26.58
N ASP A 338 -7.66 -4.56 -26.01
CA ASP A 338 -8.17 -3.20 -26.27
C ASP A 338 -6.99 -2.23 -26.54
N GLN A 339 -6.79 -1.92 -27.85
CA GLN A 339 -5.75 -1.01 -28.30
C GLN A 339 -5.97 0.42 -27.76
N GLU A 340 -7.21 0.89 -27.70
CA GLU A 340 -7.51 2.24 -27.20
C GLU A 340 -7.13 2.37 -25.72
N LEU A 341 -7.41 1.35 -24.90
CA LEU A 341 -6.96 1.27 -23.52
C LEU A 341 -5.43 1.32 -23.43
N ARG A 342 -4.74 0.48 -24.22
CA ARG A 342 -3.28 0.43 -24.24
C ARG A 342 -2.69 1.81 -24.56
N ASP A 343 -3.15 2.44 -25.61
CA ASP A 343 -2.63 3.74 -26.06
C ASP A 343 -2.96 4.85 -25.05
N ALA A 344 -4.15 4.80 -24.41
CA ALA A 344 -4.53 5.72 -23.34
C ALA A 344 -3.64 5.57 -22.09
N VAL A 345 -3.43 4.33 -21.61
CA VAL A 345 -2.58 4.04 -20.45
C VAL A 345 -1.16 4.55 -20.67
N PHE A 346 -0.55 4.22 -21.82
CA PHE A 346 0.83 4.61 -22.08
C PHE A 346 0.99 6.05 -22.57
N SER A 347 -0.08 6.79 -22.86
CA SER A 347 0.02 8.17 -23.38
C SER A 347 0.83 9.10 -22.47
N ARG A 348 0.68 9.00 -21.13
CA ARG A 348 1.36 9.83 -20.12
C ARG A 348 2.17 9.01 -19.11
N MET A 349 2.07 7.69 -19.11
CA MET A 349 2.70 6.82 -18.12
C MET A 349 4.22 6.95 -18.15
N LYS A 350 4.85 7.32 -17.04
CA LYS A 350 6.31 7.42 -16.87
C LYS A 350 6.89 6.14 -16.24
N ALA A 351 6.15 5.51 -15.32
CA ALA A 351 6.56 4.26 -14.68
C ALA A 351 5.37 3.48 -14.13
N PHE A 352 5.49 2.17 -14.04
CA PHE A 352 4.69 1.33 -13.17
C PHE A 352 5.44 1.07 -11.86
N ILE A 353 4.72 1.05 -10.73
CA ILE A 353 5.29 0.78 -9.41
C ILE A 353 4.56 -0.43 -8.82
N TYR A 354 5.27 -1.48 -8.48
CA TYR A 354 4.67 -2.65 -7.86
C TYR A 354 5.26 -2.93 -6.47
N GLY A 355 4.49 -3.60 -5.62
CA GLY A 355 4.92 -3.98 -4.28
C GLY A 355 4.02 -5.04 -3.67
N GLY A 356 4.40 -5.55 -2.51
CA GLY A 356 3.66 -6.57 -1.78
C GLY A 356 3.86 -8.01 -2.29
N ALA A 357 4.34 -8.21 -3.53
CA ALA A 357 4.70 -9.49 -4.10
C ALA A 357 5.68 -9.30 -5.28
N THR A 358 6.31 -10.37 -5.72
CA THR A 358 7.21 -10.38 -6.88
C THR A 358 6.42 -10.44 -8.18
N LEU A 359 6.83 -9.66 -9.18
CA LEU A 359 6.34 -9.75 -10.55
C LEU A 359 7.02 -10.93 -11.26
N SER A 360 6.32 -11.63 -12.16
CA SER A 360 6.95 -12.66 -12.99
C SER A 360 7.67 -12.06 -14.20
N ASP A 361 8.70 -12.75 -14.70
CA ASP A 361 9.42 -12.33 -15.91
C ASP A 361 8.49 -12.27 -17.13
N ASP A 362 7.57 -13.24 -17.29
CA ASP A 362 6.57 -13.20 -18.38
C ASP A 362 5.71 -11.94 -18.34
N LEU A 363 5.21 -11.57 -17.16
CA LEU A 363 4.40 -10.35 -17.02
C LEU A 363 5.25 -9.08 -17.27
N TYR A 364 6.51 -9.07 -16.84
CA TYR A 364 7.45 -8.00 -17.18
C TYR A 364 7.55 -7.86 -18.71
N ASP A 365 7.83 -8.95 -19.42
CA ASP A 365 7.97 -8.94 -20.88
C ASP A 365 6.68 -8.53 -21.61
N ARG A 366 5.51 -8.98 -21.13
CA ARG A 366 4.20 -8.57 -21.69
C ARG A 366 4.01 -7.05 -21.58
N LEU A 367 4.28 -6.46 -20.42
CA LEU A 367 4.18 -5.02 -20.18
C LEU A 367 5.16 -4.23 -21.05
N GLN A 368 6.39 -4.74 -21.28
CA GLN A 368 7.35 -4.13 -22.18
C GLN A 368 6.85 -4.16 -23.63
N ARG A 369 6.38 -5.31 -24.13
CA ARG A 369 5.81 -5.41 -25.50
C ARG A 369 4.65 -4.45 -25.72
N LEU A 370 3.73 -4.33 -24.76
CA LEU A 370 2.59 -3.41 -24.81
C LEU A 370 3.04 -1.94 -24.84
N SER A 371 4.02 -1.57 -24.02
CA SER A 371 4.57 -0.21 -24.00
C SER A 371 5.27 0.14 -25.33
N ILE A 372 6.08 -0.77 -25.87
CA ILE A 372 6.77 -0.61 -27.15
C ILE A 372 5.75 -0.45 -28.29
N ALA A 373 4.71 -1.29 -28.30
CA ALA A 373 3.65 -1.23 -29.31
C ALA A 373 2.88 0.10 -29.29
N ALA A 374 2.69 0.70 -28.10
CA ALA A 374 1.99 1.97 -27.95
C ALA A 374 2.87 3.19 -28.22
N THR A 375 4.18 3.13 -27.93
CA THR A 375 5.01 4.35 -27.82
C THR A 375 6.39 4.24 -28.45
N GLY A 376 6.80 3.07 -28.89
CA GLY A 376 8.16 2.80 -29.36
C GLY A 376 9.21 2.73 -28.23
N MET A 377 8.80 2.83 -26.96
CA MET A 377 9.70 2.85 -25.81
C MET A 377 9.32 1.79 -24.77
N ARG A 378 10.31 1.30 -24.02
CA ARG A 378 10.10 0.44 -22.84
C ARG A 378 9.60 1.26 -21.66
N ILE A 379 8.81 0.62 -20.78
CA ILE A 379 8.29 1.24 -19.54
C ILE A 379 9.13 0.82 -18.33
N PRO A 380 9.63 1.75 -17.51
CA PRO A 380 10.24 1.40 -16.23
C PRO A 380 9.23 0.72 -15.29
N LEU A 381 9.63 -0.43 -14.70
CA LEU A 381 8.89 -1.10 -13.64
C LEU A 381 9.70 -0.98 -12.36
N LEU A 382 9.17 -0.25 -11.40
CA LEU A 382 9.83 0.08 -10.15
C LEU A 382 9.20 -0.69 -9.00
N THR A 383 9.95 -0.90 -7.93
CA THR A 383 9.45 -1.50 -6.69
C THR A 383 9.58 -0.52 -5.54
N MET A 384 8.67 -0.64 -4.58
CA MET A 384 8.81 -0.05 -3.27
C MET A 384 8.59 -1.16 -2.23
N TYR A 385 9.52 -1.28 -1.29
CA TYR A 385 9.48 -2.25 -0.21
C TYR A 385 9.43 -1.54 1.15
N GLY A 386 8.70 -2.13 2.08
CA GLY A 386 8.52 -1.65 3.44
C GLY A 386 7.42 -2.40 4.16
N ALA A 387 7.12 -1.95 5.37
CA ALA A 387 6.08 -2.52 6.23
C ALA A 387 5.27 -1.41 6.90
N THR A 388 4.16 -1.76 7.55
CA THR A 388 3.36 -0.78 8.32
C THR A 388 4.20 -0.08 9.38
N GLU A 389 5.14 -0.78 9.96
CA GLU A 389 6.03 -0.35 11.04
C GLU A 389 7.13 0.60 10.57
N THR A 390 7.42 0.63 9.27
CA THR A 390 8.57 1.34 8.71
C THR A 390 8.22 2.31 7.60
N GLN A 391 7.00 2.23 7.09
CA GLN A 391 6.57 2.84 5.84
C GLN A 391 7.41 2.33 4.64
N GLY A 392 7.63 3.12 3.60
CA GLY A 392 8.53 2.77 2.51
C GLY A 392 9.99 2.88 2.95
N VAL A 393 10.73 1.78 2.81
CA VAL A 393 12.14 1.67 3.26
C VAL A 393 13.10 1.76 2.10
N THR A 394 12.83 0.98 1.04
CA THR A 394 13.63 0.98 -0.18
C THR A 394 12.79 1.19 -1.40
N MET A 395 13.43 1.62 -2.47
CA MET A 395 12.82 1.77 -3.78
C MET A 395 13.86 1.51 -4.86
N THR A 396 13.43 0.92 -5.97
CA THR A 396 14.17 0.97 -7.21
C THR A 396 13.82 2.28 -7.92
N HIS A 397 14.74 3.22 -8.01
CA HIS A 397 14.49 4.53 -8.64
C HIS A 397 15.44 4.79 -9.82
N TRP A 398 15.88 3.72 -10.45
CA TRP A 398 16.68 3.71 -11.68
C TRP A 398 16.18 2.61 -12.62
N ILE A 399 16.66 2.59 -13.84
CA ILE A 399 16.28 1.57 -14.83
C ILE A 399 16.84 0.21 -14.37
N ILE A 400 15.95 -0.76 -14.23
CA ILE A 400 16.26 -2.16 -13.94
C ILE A 400 15.63 -3.05 -15.01
N GLU A 401 16.36 -4.08 -15.44
CA GLU A 401 15.92 -4.99 -16.53
C GLU A 401 15.58 -6.39 -15.98
N ARG A 402 15.24 -6.47 -14.71
CA ARG A 402 14.87 -7.71 -14.05
C ARG A 402 13.79 -7.49 -12.97
N VAL A 403 13.14 -8.55 -12.56
CA VAL A 403 12.18 -8.55 -11.46
C VAL A 403 12.82 -8.99 -10.13
N GLY A 404 12.09 -8.82 -9.02
CA GLY A 404 12.50 -9.29 -7.69
C GLY A 404 13.44 -8.38 -6.92
N MET A 405 13.90 -7.28 -7.51
CA MET A 405 14.66 -6.26 -6.78
C MET A 405 13.75 -5.50 -5.80
N VAL A 406 14.28 -5.22 -4.62
CA VAL A 406 13.62 -4.33 -3.64
C VAL A 406 14.31 -2.97 -3.55
N GLY A 407 15.43 -2.79 -4.25
CA GLY A 407 16.09 -1.50 -4.41
C GLY A 407 17.10 -1.17 -3.33
N VAL A 408 17.26 0.14 -3.08
CA VAL A 408 18.20 0.71 -2.12
C VAL A 408 17.46 1.57 -1.10
N PRO A 409 18.06 1.85 0.09
CA PRO A 409 17.43 2.67 1.11
C PRO A 409 17.08 4.07 0.60
N LEU A 410 15.89 4.54 0.96
CA LEU A 410 15.48 5.92 0.73
C LEU A 410 16.30 6.89 1.62
N PRO A 411 16.43 8.16 1.23
CA PRO A 411 17.10 9.20 2.03
C PRO A 411 16.62 9.25 3.48
N GLY A 412 17.56 9.45 4.40
CA GLY A 412 17.28 9.49 5.84
C GLY A 412 17.22 8.12 6.51
N LEU A 413 17.22 7.01 5.75
CA LEU A 413 17.16 5.66 6.27
C LEU A 413 18.52 4.97 6.21
N THR A 414 18.78 4.12 7.19
CA THR A 414 19.91 3.17 7.20
C THR A 414 19.35 1.76 7.26
N LEU A 415 19.75 0.93 6.31
CA LEU A 415 19.55 -0.52 6.36
C LEU A 415 20.74 -1.20 7.00
N LYS A 416 20.48 -2.23 7.78
CA LYS A 416 21.45 -3.19 8.28
C LYS A 416 21.04 -4.57 7.78
N LEU A 417 21.85 -5.18 6.94
CA LEU A 417 21.72 -6.60 6.62
C LEU A 417 22.51 -7.38 7.66
N ALA A 418 21.81 -8.07 8.55
CA ALA A 418 22.38 -8.82 9.65
C ALA A 418 22.38 -10.32 9.34
N PRO A 419 23.50 -11.04 9.50
CA PRO A 419 23.53 -12.49 9.32
C PRO A 419 22.61 -13.20 10.33
N VAL A 420 21.67 -14.00 9.83
CA VAL A 420 20.79 -14.86 10.63
C VAL A 420 20.72 -16.24 9.96
N GLY A 421 21.37 -17.22 10.54
CA GLY A 421 21.52 -18.53 9.91
C GLY A 421 22.31 -18.41 8.59
N ASN A 422 21.68 -18.78 7.49
CA ASN A 422 22.25 -18.70 6.13
C ASN A 422 21.73 -17.48 5.33
N LYS A 423 20.95 -16.59 5.96
CA LYS A 423 20.34 -15.42 5.34
C LYS A 423 20.84 -14.11 5.95
N MET A 424 20.56 -13.04 5.23
CA MET A 424 20.80 -11.68 5.71
C MET A 424 19.44 -11.03 6.02
N GLU A 425 19.14 -10.85 7.31
CA GLU A 425 17.91 -10.19 7.75
C GLU A 425 17.98 -8.69 7.48
N VAL A 426 16.91 -8.16 6.91
CA VAL A 426 16.75 -6.71 6.70
C VAL A 426 16.30 -6.05 7.98
N ARG A 427 17.13 -5.16 8.51
CA ARG A 427 16.81 -4.30 9.65
C ARG A 427 16.91 -2.84 9.21
N VAL A 428 16.06 -1.99 9.78
CA VAL A 428 15.98 -0.59 9.36
C VAL A 428 15.97 0.36 10.55
N LYS A 429 16.64 1.50 10.39
CA LYS A 429 16.65 2.61 11.34
C LYS A 429 16.50 3.93 10.59
N GLY A 430 15.65 4.82 11.12
CA GLY A 430 15.45 6.15 10.55
C GLY A 430 14.13 6.79 10.96
N PRO A 431 13.85 8.00 10.46
CA PRO A 431 12.73 8.81 10.93
C PRO A 431 11.35 8.27 10.54
N THR A 432 11.25 7.33 9.58
CA THR A 432 9.98 6.71 9.17
C THR A 432 9.61 5.49 10.03
N VAL A 433 10.55 4.97 10.84
CA VAL A 433 10.36 3.75 11.64
C VAL A 433 9.56 4.05 12.89
N MET A 434 8.53 3.24 13.19
CA MET A 434 7.74 3.38 14.42
C MET A 434 8.60 3.20 15.68
N ARG A 435 8.15 3.77 16.78
CA ARG A 435 8.80 3.60 18.10
C ARG A 435 8.36 2.33 18.84
N GLY A 436 7.31 1.67 18.35
CA GLY A 436 6.74 0.46 18.92
C GLY A 436 5.23 0.38 18.76
N TYR A 437 4.65 -0.78 19.00
CA TYR A 437 3.21 -1.01 19.02
C TYR A 437 2.57 -0.44 20.27
N LEU A 438 1.33 0.02 20.15
CA LEU A 438 0.57 0.58 21.26
C LEU A 438 0.36 -0.47 22.36
N ASN A 439 0.77 -0.14 23.59
CA ASN A 439 0.58 -0.97 24.80
C ASN A 439 1.14 -2.41 24.71
N MET A 440 2.23 -2.63 23.95
CA MET A 440 2.85 -3.94 23.76
C MET A 440 4.36 -3.96 24.12
N PRO A 441 4.75 -3.67 25.38
CA PRO A 441 6.15 -3.45 25.76
C PRO A 441 7.05 -4.67 25.49
N GLU A 442 6.59 -5.89 25.76
CA GLU A 442 7.35 -7.12 25.52
C GLU A 442 7.60 -7.32 24.02
N LYS A 443 6.58 -7.08 23.20
CA LYS A 443 6.72 -7.15 21.74
C LYS A 443 7.68 -6.08 21.22
N ASN A 444 7.59 -4.88 21.77
CA ASN A 444 8.46 -3.77 21.39
C ASN A 444 9.93 -4.07 21.71
N ALA A 445 10.21 -4.68 22.85
CA ALA A 445 11.57 -5.12 23.19
C ALA A 445 12.12 -6.19 22.23
N ALA A 446 11.25 -7.02 21.66
CA ALA A 446 11.65 -8.13 20.79
C ALA A 446 11.85 -7.74 19.30
N VAL A 447 11.33 -6.59 18.85
CA VAL A 447 11.38 -6.20 17.43
C VAL A 447 12.47 -5.17 17.09
N PHE A 448 13.24 -4.72 18.09
CA PHE A 448 14.41 -3.87 17.90
C PHE A 448 15.67 -4.60 18.33
N ASP A 449 16.73 -4.45 17.54
CA ASP A 449 18.04 -4.96 17.95
C ASP A 449 18.76 -4.01 18.92
N GLU A 450 19.91 -4.45 19.43
CA GLU A 450 20.74 -3.71 20.41
C GLU A 450 21.21 -2.33 19.91
N GLU A 451 21.31 -2.16 18.58
CA GLU A 451 21.65 -0.89 17.93
C GLU A 451 20.41 0.00 17.66
N GLY A 452 19.20 -0.48 17.98
CA GLY A 452 17.93 0.20 17.77
C GLY A 452 17.42 0.13 16.32
N PHE A 453 17.83 -0.86 15.55
CA PHE A 453 17.23 -1.17 14.25
C PHE A 453 15.99 -2.01 14.42
N TYR A 454 14.92 -1.66 13.73
CA TYR A 454 13.71 -2.47 13.63
C TYR A 454 13.96 -3.71 12.77
N CYS A 455 13.68 -4.89 13.31
CA CYS A 455 13.83 -6.18 12.65
C CYS A 455 12.58 -6.50 11.82
N LEU A 456 12.69 -6.46 10.49
CA LEU A 456 11.56 -6.71 9.60
C LEU A 456 11.16 -8.20 9.55
N GLY A 457 12.11 -9.10 9.85
CA GLY A 457 11.94 -10.55 9.70
C GLY A 457 11.97 -11.01 8.24
N ASP A 458 12.25 -10.11 7.31
CA ASP A 458 12.47 -10.38 5.91
C ASP A 458 13.96 -10.55 5.65
N ALA A 459 14.32 -11.41 4.69
CA ALA A 459 15.68 -11.56 4.21
C ALA A 459 15.86 -10.90 2.84
N ALA A 460 17.06 -10.40 2.60
CA ALA A 460 17.48 -9.93 1.30
C ALA A 460 18.90 -10.35 1.01
N ARG A 461 19.25 -10.48 -0.26
CA ARG A 461 20.60 -10.66 -0.75
C ARG A 461 20.99 -9.51 -1.67
N PHE A 462 22.28 -9.28 -1.82
CA PHE A 462 22.75 -8.30 -2.79
C PHE A 462 22.51 -8.80 -4.21
N GLU A 463 22.16 -7.88 -5.11
CA GLU A 463 22.15 -8.17 -6.55
C GLU A 463 23.55 -8.58 -7.02
N ASP A 464 24.55 -7.84 -6.55
CA ASP A 464 25.96 -8.09 -6.77
C ASP A 464 26.69 -7.95 -5.42
N PRO A 465 27.23 -9.05 -4.85
CA PRO A 465 27.93 -9.00 -3.56
C PRO A 465 29.19 -8.12 -3.54
N GLU A 466 29.83 -7.93 -4.71
CA GLU A 466 30.98 -7.04 -4.84
C GLU A 466 30.58 -5.57 -4.97
N HIS A 467 29.32 -5.32 -5.39
CA HIS A 467 28.74 -4.02 -5.62
C HIS A 467 27.40 -3.86 -4.89
N PRO A 468 27.37 -3.82 -3.53
CA PRO A 468 26.13 -3.71 -2.75
C PRO A 468 25.27 -2.49 -3.09
N GLU A 469 25.88 -1.43 -3.63
CA GLU A 469 25.20 -0.22 -4.09
C GLU A 469 24.28 -0.47 -5.30
N LYS A 470 24.41 -1.59 -6.01
CA LYS A 470 23.50 -1.99 -7.08
C LYS A 470 22.14 -2.43 -6.56
N GLY A 471 21.99 -2.59 -5.24
CA GLY A 471 20.73 -2.83 -4.57
C GLY A 471 20.49 -4.26 -4.13
N LEU A 472 19.30 -4.46 -3.59
CA LEU A 472 18.89 -5.68 -2.90
C LEU A 472 17.83 -6.44 -3.69
N VAL A 473 17.87 -7.76 -3.56
CA VAL A 473 16.87 -8.70 -4.06
C VAL A 473 16.22 -9.35 -2.84
N PHE A 474 14.89 -9.49 -2.87
CA PHE A 474 14.13 -10.16 -1.81
C PHE A 474 14.49 -11.65 -1.74
N ASP A 475 14.69 -12.15 -0.52
CA ASP A 475 15.12 -13.52 -0.26
C ASP A 475 14.21 -14.26 0.74
N GLY A 476 12.91 -13.91 0.74
CA GLY A 476 11.89 -14.52 1.59
C GLY A 476 11.91 -14.03 3.03
N ARG A 477 11.25 -14.77 3.92
CA ARG A 477 11.22 -14.51 5.35
C ARG A 477 12.32 -15.30 6.07
N VAL A 478 12.94 -14.70 7.09
CA VAL A 478 13.94 -15.39 7.91
C VAL A 478 13.36 -16.60 8.63
N THR A 479 12.09 -16.53 9.02
CA THR A 479 11.40 -17.57 9.78
C THR A 479 10.63 -18.60 8.94
N GLU A 480 10.56 -18.44 7.62
CA GLU A 480 9.84 -19.36 6.73
C GLU A 480 10.73 -20.53 6.25
N ASP A 481 12.04 -20.33 6.22
CA ASP A 481 12.96 -21.39 5.86
C ASP A 481 13.04 -22.46 6.97
N PHE A 482 13.09 -23.71 6.59
CA PHE A 482 13.13 -24.82 7.52
C PHE A 482 14.14 -25.88 7.11
N LYS A 483 14.44 -26.79 8.03
CA LYS A 483 15.26 -27.98 7.75
C LYS A 483 14.40 -29.22 7.57
N LEU A 484 14.79 -30.06 6.64
CA LEU A 484 14.32 -31.43 6.57
C LEU A 484 14.96 -32.28 7.69
N ASP A 485 14.48 -33.49 7.92
CA ASP A 485 15.08 -34.45 8.87
C ASP A 485 16.52 -34.84 8.50
N SER A 486 16.87 -34.75 7.21
CA SER A 486 18.24 -34.89 6.71
C SER A 486 19.19 -33.74 7.08
N GLY A 487 18.69 -32.66 7.66
CA GLY A 487 19.44 -31.43 7.90
C GLY A 487 19.54 -30.48 6.70
N THR A 488 18.95 -30.85 5.56
CA THR A 488 18.92 -30.02 4.35
C THR A 488 18.03 -28.78 4.57
N TRP A 489 18.56 -27.60 4.31
CA TRP A 489 17.81 -26.35 4.33
C TRP A 489 16.88 -26.23 3.12
N VAL A 490 15.64 -25.82 3.36
CA VAL A 490 14.65 -25.47 2.33
C VAL A 490 14.44 -23.97 2.35
N SER A 491 14.83 -23.31 1.26
CA SER A 491 14.58 -21.88 1.06
C SER A 491 13.18 -21.68 0.50
N VAL A 492 12.23 -21.38 1.36
CA VAL A 492 10.82 -21.19 0.98
C VAL A 492 10.65 -19.97 0.09
N GLY A 493 11.41 -18.90 0.35
CA GLY A 493 11.37 -17.66 -0.42
C GLY A 493 11.77 -17.83 -1.89
N THR A 494 12.60 -18.82 -2.22
CA THR A 494 12.97 -19.18 -3.59
C THR A 494 12.05 -20.23 -4.17
N LEU A 495 11.82 -21.30 -3.42
CA LEU A 495 11.07 -22.47 -3.92
C LEU A 495 9.60 -22.15 -4.23
N ARG A 496 8.94 -21.29 -3.43
CA ARG A 496 7.54 -20.92 -3.66
C ARG A 496 7.32 -20.21 -5.00
N PRO A 497 8.08 -19.15 -5.37
CA PRO A 497 7.99 -18.54 -6.70
C PRO A 497 8.30 -19.51 -7.83
N ASP A 498 9.29 -20.39 -7.65
CA ASP A 498 9.69 -21.36 -8.67
C ASP A 498 8.57 -22.37 -8.94
N ILE A 499 7.90 -22.89 -7.89
CA ILE A 499 6.73 -23.76 -8.01
C ILE A 499 5.60 -23.05 -8.78
N VAL A 500 5.28 -21.82 -8.40
CA VAL A 500 4.21 -21.05 -9.07
C VAL A 500 4.54 -20.81 -10.53
N ALA A 501 5.78 -20.45 -10.85
CA ALA A 501 6.25 -20.24 -12.22
C ALA A 501 6.20 -21.54 -13.05
N ALA A 502 6.69 -22.66 -12.50
CA ALA A 502 6.66 -23.95 -13.18
C ALA A 502 5.22 -24.42 -13.47
N CYS A 503 4.30 -24.14 -12.56
CA CYS A 503 2.89 -24.53 -12.69
C CYS A 503 2.01 -23.51 -13.41
N ALA A 504 2.55 -22.42 -13.91
CA ALA A 504 1.77 -21.41 -14.65
C ALA A 504 1.14 -22.01 -15.92
N PRO A 505 -0.06 -21.56 -16.32
CA PRO A 505 -0.99 -20.64 -15.66
C PRO A 505 -1.95 -21.31 -14.67
N LEU A 506 -1.72 -22.58 -14.29
CA LEU A 506 -2.64 -23.41 -13.52
C LEU A 506 -2.68 -23.05 -12.04
N VAL A 507 -1.55 -22.63 -11.47
CA VAL A 507 -1.37 -22.31 -10.06
C VAL A 507 -1.15 -20.80 -9.88
N PHE A 508 -1.85 -20.24 -8.92
CA PHE A 508 -1.78 -18.82 -8.58
C PHE A 508 -0.92 -18.57 -7.34
N ASP A 509 -0.90 -19.51 -6.39
CA ASP A 509 -0.10 -19.39 -5.16
C ASP A 509 0.24 -20.76 -4.56
N ALA A 510 1.29 -20.79 -3.71
CA ALA A 510 1.77 -22.01 -3.06
C ALA A 510 2.18 -21.74 -1.60
N VAL A 511 2.01 -22.74 -0.73
CA VAL A 511 2.64 -22.81 0.60
C VAL A 511 3.54 -24.03 0.64
N VAL A 512 4.83 -23.79 0.87
CA VAL A 512 5.83 -24.85 1.03
C VAL A 512 5.87 -25.31 2.48
N CYS A 513 5.85 -26.62 2.71
CA CYS A 513 5.87 -27.24 4.02
C CYS A 513 6.76 -28.49 4.01
N GLY A 514 7.06 -29.04 5.19
CA GLY A 514 7.90 -30.24 5.32
C GLY A 514 8.96 -30.12 6.41
N GLN A 515 8.85 -29.16 7.32
CA GLN A 515 9.77 -29.02 8.45
C GLN A 515 9.88 -30.35 9.20
N ASP A 516 11.11 -30.80 9.45
CA ASP A 516 11.45 -32.05 10.11
C ASP A 516 10.86 -33.31 9.44
N LYS A 517 10.51 -33.23 8.14
CA LYS A 517 10.06 -34.35 7.32
C LYS A 517 11.13 -34.81 6.34
N LYS A 518 10.93 -35.99 5.74
CA LYS A 518 11.81 -36.57 4.71
C LYS A 518 11.57 -35.97 3.31
N PHE A 519 10.56 -35.13 3.16
CA PHE A 519 10.12 -34.58 1.88
C PHE A 519 9.68 -33.16 2.03
N ILE A 520 9.68 -32.45 0.92
CA ILE A 520 9.04 -31.12 0.77
C ILE A 520 7.63 -31.37 0.26
N GLY A 521 6.64 -30.79 0.93
CA GLY A 521 5.26 -30.74 0.47
C GLY A 521 4.90 -29.32 0.03
N ALA A 522 3.94 -29.21 -0.90
CA ALA A 522 3.35 -27.93 -1.28
C ALA A 522 1.83 -27.99 -1.26
N LEU A 523 1.20 -27.02 -0.63
CA LEU A 523 -0.23 -26.73 -0.81
C LEU A 523 -0.35 -25.69 -1.92
N LEU A 524 -1.14 -26.00 -2.95
CA LEU A 524 -1.23 -25.18 -4.15
C LEU A 524 -2.64 -24.63 -4.32
N TRP A 525 -2.76 -23.38 -4.69
CA TRP A 525 -4.02 -22.74 -5.03
C TRP A 525 -4.14 -22.63 -6.54
N PRO A 526 -5.15 -23.28 -7.17
CA PRO A 526 -5.37 -23.14 -8.59
C PRO A 526 -5.76 -21.72 -8.96
N SER A 527 -5.34 -21.26 -10.13
CA SER A 527 -5.74 -19.95 -10.61
C SER A 527 -7.24 -19.91 -10.90
N PRO A 528 -7.95 -18.80 -10.56
CA PRO A 528 -9.37 -18.66 -10.85
C PRO A 528 -9.70 -18.85 -12.33
N ALA A 529 -8.85 -18.37 -13.24
CA ALA A 529 -9.02 -18.52 -14.68
C ALA A 529 -8.90 -19.97 -15.12
N ALA A 530 -7.88 -20.70 -14.62
CA ALA A 530 -7.72 -22.13 -14.92
C ALA A 530 -8.88 -22.96 -14.36
N MET A 531 -9.36 -22.65 -13.15
CA MET A 531 -10.54 -23.29 -12.57
C MET A 531 -11.81 -23.03 -13.39
N ALA A 532 -12.03 -21.79 -13.81
CA ALA A 532 -13.20 -21.45 -14.64
C ALA A 532 -13.16 -22.21 -15.98
N ALA A 533 -12.03 -22.22 -16.69
CA ALA A 533 -11.84 -22.94 -17.94
C ALA A 533 -12.02 -24.46 -17.76
N ALA A 534 -11.42 -25.04 -16.73
CA ALA A 534 -11.55 -26.46 -16.44
C ALA A 534 -12.99 -26.84 -16.05
N THR A 535 -13.70 -26.00 -15.29
CA THR A 535 -15.10 -26.22 -14.91
C THR A 535 -16.01 -26.16 -16.14
N GLN A 536 -15.76 -25.23 -17.07
CA GLN A 536 -16.49 -25.17 -18.34
C GLN A 536 -16.24 -26.43 -19.17
N ALA A 537 -14.98 -26.88 -19.28
CA ALA A 537 -14.63 -28.10 -20.01
C ALA A 537 -15.23 -29.37 -19.38
N ALA A 538 -15.41 -29.39 -18.05
CA ALA A 538 -16.05 -30.46 -17.30
C ALA A 538 -17.59 -30.36 -17.24
N GLY A 539 -18.22 -29.50 -18.08
CA GLY A 539 -19.67 -29.37 -18.11
C GLY A 539 -20.29 -28.84 -16.80
N GLY A 540 -19.54 -28.13 -16.00
CA GLY A 540 -19.96 -27.56 -14.72
C GLY A 540 -19.53 -28.41 -13.49
N ASP A 541 -18.89 -29.56 -13.68
CA ASP A 541 -18.41 -30.41 -12.58
C ASP A 541 -17.09 -29.88 -12.02
N VAL A 542 -17.18 -29.21 -10.86
CA VAL A 542 -16.04 -28.60 -10.15
C VAL A 542 -15.06 -29.66 -9.64
N ALA A 543 -15.53 -30.84 -9.23
CA ALA A 543 -14.65 -31.90 -8.72
C ALA A 543 -13.82 -32.50 -9.86
N GLN A 544 -14.42 -32.73 -11.02
CA GLN A 544 -13.71 -33.17 -12.22
C GLN A 544 -12.71 -32.12 -12.71
N ALA A 545 -13.09 -30.83 -12.70
CA ALA A 545 -12.22 -29.71 -13.04
C ALA A 545 -10.98 -29.66 -12.13
N PHE A 546 -11.19 -29.78 -10.82
CA PHE A 546 -10.11 -29.80 -9.83
C PHE A 546 -9.17 -31.00 -10.04
N GLY A 547 -9.72 -32.19 -10.30
CA GLY A 547 -8.94 -33.38 -10.64
C GLY A 547 -8.08 -33.21 -11.89
N SER A 548 -8.62 -32.57 -12.93
CA SER A 548 -7.89 -32.26 -14.17
C SER A 548 -6.72 -31.31 -13.93
N ILE A 549 -6.93 -30.22 -13.16
CA ILE A 549 -5.86 -29.29 -12.82
C ILE A 549 -4.77 -29.99 -11.98
N THR A 550 -5.18 -30.80 -11.01
CA THR A 550 -4.25 -31.55 -10.16
C THR A 550 -3.35 -32.48 -10.98
N ALA A 551 -3.92 -33.18 -11.97
CA ALA A 551 -3.14 -34.06 -12.85
C ALA A 551 -2.12 -33.26 -13.69
N GLN A 552 -2.54 -32.14 -14.27
CA GLN A 552 -1.65 -31.28 -15.06
C GLN A 552 -0.54 -30.65 -14.23
N VAL A 553 -0.83 -30.26 -12.98
CA VAL A 553 0.18 -29.73 -12.04
C VAL A 553 1.18 -30.82 -11.65
N ALA A 554 0.72 -32.05 -11.42
CA ALA A 554 1.60 -33.16 -11.08
C ALA A 554 2.57 -33.55 -12.22
N GLU A 555 2.21 -33.26 -13.48
CA GLU A 555 3.10 -33.46 -14.62
C GLU A 555 4.18 -32.36 -14.74
N LYS A 556 3.94 -31.19 -14.13
CA LYS A 556 4.85 -30.04 -14.17
C LYS A 556 5.86 -30.01 -13.00
N LEU A 557 5.54 -30.66 -11.88
CA LEU A 557 6.37 -30.79 -10.69
C LEU A 557 7.13 -32.10 -10.63
#